data_de71774e9dd96eb4beea267822fddff0
#
_entry.id   de71774e9dd96eb4beea267822fddff0
#
_cell.length_a   1.000
_cell.length_b   1.000
_cell.length_c   1.000
_cell.angle_alpha   90.00
_cell.angle_beta   90.00
_cell.angle_gamma   90.00
#
_symmetry.space_group_name_H-M   'P 1'
#
loop_
_entity.id
_entity.type
_entity.pdbx_description
1 polymer ?
#
loop_
_entity_poly.entity_id
_entity_poly.type
_entity_poly.pdbx_seq_one_letter_code
_entity_poly.pdbx_strand_id
1 'polypeptide(L)'
;VHEPGLNYSSDGRCKVFDASADGMVGGEGAAVIMVKRANDAIRDGDHIYALLRGIGLNNDGAEKSGFYAPSVKGQSEVISQALQEAKVDPQTIAYLEAHGTGTNLGDPVEILALSDAYRLHTDKTQFCAIGSVKSNIGHLDSAAGLAGCIKVALTLGRGEIPPTINYCEPNSA
;
A
#
# COMPACT_ATOMS: atom_id res chain seq x y z
N VAL A 1 -18.20 4.03 14.69
CA VAL A 1 -18.27 4.52 16.09
C VAL A 1 -16.97 4.12 16.75
N HIS A 2 -16.24 5.11 17.29
CA HIS A 2 -15.00 4.86 18.02
C HIS A 2 -15.34 4.16 19.35
N GLU A 3 -14.67 3.03 19.62
CA GLU A 3 -14.71 2.34 20.90
C GLU A 3 -13.28 2.18 21.42
N PRO A 4 -12.98 2.52 22.69
CA PRO A 4 -11.66 2.35 23.25
C PRO A 4 -11.19 0.88 23.14
N GLY A 5 -10.00 0.67 22.61
CA GLY A 5 -9.43 -0.68 22.39
C GLY A 5 -9.67 -1.27 21.01
N LEU A 6 -10.47 -0.65 20.16
CA LEU A 6 -10.56 -0.97 18.74
C LEU A 6 -9.65 -0.07 17.90
N ASN A 7 -9.23 -0.55 16.74
CA ASN A 7 -8.32 0.17 15.82
C ASN A 7 -9.04 1.20 14.94
N TYR A 8 -10.07 1.88 15.46
CA TYR A 8 -10.82 2.90 14.73
C TYR A 8 -10.42 4.30 15.15
N SER A 9 -10.31 5.20 14.17
CA SER A 9 -10.01 6.62 14.39
C SER A 9 -11.02 7.28 15.33
N SER A 10 -10.51 8.12 16.24
CA SER A 10 -11.33 8.83 17.22
C SER A 10 -12.14 9.98 16.62
N ASP A 11 -11.67 10.57 15.53
CA ASP A 11 -12.26 11.74 14.86
C ASP A 11 -12.85 11.45 13.46
N GLY A 12 -12.83 10.17 13.04
CA GLY A 12 -13.35 9.75 11.74
C GLY A 12 -12.45 10.11 10.55
N ARG A 13 -11.18 10.41 10.78
CA ARG A 13 -10.20 10.69 9.74
C ARG A 13 -9.15 9.61 9.69
N CYS A 14 -8.91 9.04 8.50
CA CYS A 14 -7.81 8.12 8.28
C CYS A 14 -6.53 8.93 8.02
N LYS A 15 -5.66 9.01 9.04
CA LYS A 15 -4.42 9.82 9.04
C LYS A 15 -3.23 8.93 8.74
N VAL A 16 -3.12 8.48 7.50
CA VAL A 16 -2.11 7.52 7.07
C VAL A 16 -0.70 8.11 7.24
N PHE A 17 0.18 7.39 7.96
CA PHE A 17 1.57 7.76 8.26
C PHE A 17 1.77 9.07 9.04
N ASP A 18 0.70 9.69 9.53
CA ASP A 18 0.75 10.92 10.31
C ASP A 18 1.10 10.63 11.78
N ALA A 19 1.79 11.57 12.43
CA ALA A 19 2.13 11.47 13.85
C ALA A 19 0.89 11.38 14.76
N SER A 20 -0.25 11.92 14.32
CA SER A 20 -1.52 11.86 15.03
C SER A 20 -2.43 10.69 14.59
N ALA A 21 -1.88 9.71 13.84
CA ALA A 21 -2.61 8.50 13.45
C ALA A 21 -3.07 7.74 14.69
N ASP A 22 -4.35 7.46 14.79
CA ASP A 22 -4.96 6.82 15.98
C ASP A 22 -5.91 5.66 15.61
N GLY A 23 -6.06 5.37 14.31
CA GLY A 23 -6.89 4.28 13.85
C GLY A 23 -7.41 4.44 12.43
N MET A 24 -7.97 3.35 11.92
CA MET A 24 -8.58 3.31 10.60
C MET A 24 -9.99 3.90 10.58
N VAL A 25 -10.47 4.21 9.39
CA VAL A 25 -11.87 4.56 9.12
C VAL A 25 -12.44 3.47 8.21
N GLY A 26 -13.56 2.86 8.58
CA GLY A 26 -14.29 1.95 7.72
C GLY A 26 -14.89 2.69 6.52
N GLY A 27 -14.81 2.08 5.35
CA GLY A 27 -15.45 2.55 4.13
C GLY A 27 -16.32 1.46 3.52
N GLU A 28 -17.16 1.82 2.57
CA GLU A 28 -18.02 0.90 1.84
C GLU A 28 -17.70 0.97 0.35
N GLY A 29 -17.64 -0.17 -0.32
CA GLY A 29 -17.39 -0.20 -1.75
C GLY A 29 -17.23 -1.59 -2.32
N ALA A 30 -17.31 -1.65 -3.64
CA ALA A 30 -17.00 -2.83 -4.43
C ALA A 30 -16.11 -2.41 -5.61
N ALA A 31 -15.20 -3.27 -6.01
CA ALA A 31 -14.30 -3.01 -7.11
C ALA A 31 -14.15 -4.25 -7.99
N VAL A 32 -14.01 -4.03 -9.29
CA VAL A 32 -13.71 -5.07 -10.29
C VAL A 32 -12.62 -4.54 -11.21
N ILE A 33 -11.63 -5.37 -11.48
CA ILE A 33 -10.63 -5.12 -12.52
C ILE A 33 -10.67 -6.24 -13.55
N MET A 34 -10.45 -5.89 -14.82
CA MET A 34 -10.28 -6.86 -15.89
C MET A 34 -8.77 -7.05 -16.12
N VAL A 35 -8.31 -8.28 -16.05
CA VAL A 35 -6.91 -8.64 -16.33
C VAL A 35 -6.83 -9.55 -17.55
N LYS A 36 -5.79 -9.34 -18.38
CA LYS A 36 -5.54 -10.10 -19.60
C LYS A 36 -4.03 -10.18 -19.84
N ARG A 37 -3.57 -11.23 -20.47
CA ARG A 37 -2.15 -11.32 -20.85
C ARG A 37 -1.80 -10.16 -21.79
N ALA A 38 -0.69 -9.47 -21.54
CA ALA A 38 -0.30 -8.27 -22.28
C ALA A 38 -0.26 -8.50 -23.79
N ASN A 39 0.33 -9.62 -24.26
CA ASN A 39 0.39 -9.94 -25.68
C ASN A 39 -1.00 -10.18 -26.31
N ASP A 40 -1.94 -10.73 -25.56
CA ASP A 40 -3.31 -10.91 -26.03
C ASP A 40 -4.05 -9.58 -26.11
N ALA A 41 -3.85 -8.70 -25.11
CA ALA A 41 -4.45 -7.36 -25.11
C ALA A 41 -3.93 -6.51 -26.28
N ILE A 42 -2.63 -6.57 -26.56
CA ILE A 42 -2.02 -5.88 -27.72
C ILE A 42 -2.59 -6.42 -29.04
N ARG A 43 -2.63 -7.75 -29.20
CA ARG A 43 -3.17 -8.38 -30.41
C ARG A 43 -4.63 -8.00 -30.65
N ASP A 44 -5.41 -7.95 -29.57
CA ASP A 44 -6.85 -7.74 -29.66
C ASP A 44 -7.23 -6.24 -29.67
N GLY A 45 -6.22 -5.34 -29.56
CA GLY A 45 -6.40 -3.88 -29.59
C GLY A 45 -7.05 -3.31 -28.34
N ASP A 46 -6.94 -4.00 -27.20
CA ASP A 46 -7.52 -3.56 -25.94
C ASP A 46 -6.78 -2.33 -25.38
N HIS A 47 -7.51 -1.47 -24.69
CA HIS A 47 -6.89 -0.38 -23.94
C HIS A 47 -6.20 -0.92 -22.67
N ILE A 48 -4.90 -0.67 -22.55
CA ILE A 48 -4.07 -1.12 -21.42
C ILE A 48 -3.85 0.07 -20.49
N TYR A 49 -4.44 0.04 -19.29
CA TYR A 49 -4.24 1.07 -18.27
C TYR A 49 -2.90 0.96 -17.56
N ALA A 50 -2.46 -0.27 -17.27
CA ALA A 50 -1.21 -0.57 -16.61
C ALA A 50 -0.76 -2.01 -16.87
N LEU A 51 0.50 -2.31 -16.60
CA LEU A 51 1.06 -3.67 -16.65
C LEU A 51 1.35 -4.15 -15.24
N LEU A 52 0.76 -5.28 -14.84
CA LEU A 52 1.16 -6.00 -13.63
C LEU A 52 2.42 -6.82 -13.96
N ARG A 53 3.56 -6.44 -13.40
CA ARG A 53 4.87 -7.00 -13.75
C ARG A 53 5.37 -8.06 -12.79
N GLY A 54 4.96 -8.01 -11.54
CA GLY A 54 5.37 -8.98 -10.53
C GLY A 54 4.33 -9.07 -9.43
N ILE A 55 4.35 -10.19 -8.74
CA ILE A 55 3.44 -10.49 -7.63
C ILE A 55 4.22 -11.16 -6.51
N GLY A 56 3.94 -10.82 -5.29
CA GLY A 56 4.44 -11.50 -4.11
C GLY A 56 3.29 -12.04 -3.29
N LEU A 57 3.42 -13.23 -2.77
CA LEU A 57 2.42 -13.87 -1.90
C LEU A 57 3.11 -14.65 -0.80
N ASN A 58 2.75 -14.37 0.44
CA ASN A 58 3.17 -15.14 1.58
C ASN A 58 2.10 -15.18 2.67
N ASN A 59 2.46 -15.79 3.80
CA ASN A 59 1.66 -15.82 5.01
C ASN A 59 2.61 -15.57 6.18
N ASP A 60 2.25 -14.71 7.12
CA ASP A 60 3.07 -14.38 8.30
C ASP A 60 3.37 -15.58 9.22
N GLY A 61 2.57 -16.63 9.13
CA GLY A 61 2.77 -17.87 9.91
C GLY A 61 2.80 -17.60 11.42
N ALA A 62 3.76 -18.25 12.09
CA ALA A 62 3.96 -18.12 13.53
C ALA A 62 4.96 -17.00 13.91
N GLU A 63 5.64 -16.39 12.95
CA GLU A 63 6.69 -15.40 13.18
C GLU A 63 6.14 -13.97 13.37
N LYS A 64 5.11 -13.80 14.20
CA LYS A 64 4.56 -12.49 14.51
C LYS A 64 4.30 -12.31 16.00
N SER A 65 4.36 -11.07 16.47
CA SER A 65 4.28 -10.72 17.89
C SER A 65 2.89 -10.93 18.52
N GLY A 66 1.88 -11.24 17.71
CA GLY A 66 0.50 -11.49 18.17
C GLY A 66 -0.45 -11.70 17.01
N PHE A 67 -1.66 -12.13 17.31
CA PHE A 67 -2.65 -12.49 16.29
C PHE A 67 -2.95 -11.33 15.30
N TYR A 68 -3.06 -10.13 15.82
CA TYR A 68 -3.35 -8.93 15.02
C TYR A 68 -2.10 -8.12 14.60
N ALA A 69 -0.91 -8.50 15.08
CA ALA A 69 0.32 -7.78 14.74
C ALA A 69 0.84 -8.21 13.36
N PRO A 70 1.07 -7.28 12.42
CA PRO A 70 1.72 -7.61 11.16
C PRO A 70 3.20 -7.95 11.39
N SER A 71 3.78 -8.76 10.47
CA SER A 71 5.19 -9.14 10.51
C SER A 71 6.01 -8.23 9.60
N VAL A 72 6.99 -7.51 10.15
CA VAL A 72 7.97 -6.74 9.35
C VAL A 72 8.69 -7.66 8.37
N LYS A 73 9.19 -8.81 8.86
CA LYS A 73 9.90 -9.80 8.05
C LYS A 73 9.02 -10.34 6.91
N GLY A 74 7.79 -10.77 7.23
CA GLY A 74 6.86 -11.29 6.22
C GLY A 74 6.54 -10.26 5.14
N GLN A 75 6.29 -9.01 5.53
CA GLN A 75 6.05 -7.93 4.56
C GLN A 75 7.31 -7.63 3.73
N SER A 76 8.50 -7.54 4.33
CA SER A 76 9.74 -7.31 3.61
C SER A 76 10.04 -8.41 2.60
N GLU A 77 9.82 -9.68 2.97
CA GLU A 77 10.01 -10.83 2.08
C GLU A 77 9.06 -10.79 0.87
N VAL A 78 7.77 -10.51 1.08
CA VAL A 78 6.80 -10.47 -0.02
C VAL A 78 7.04 -9.30 -0.97
N ILE A 79 7.49 -8.16 -0.45
CA ILE A 79 7.89 -7.00 -1.26
C ILE A 79 9.10 -7.36 -2.12
N SER A 80 10.13 -7.96 -1.51
CA SER A 80 11.34 -8.41 -2.20
C SER A 80 11.02 -9.44 -3.29
N GLN A 81 10.12 -10.37 -3.02
CA GLN A 81 9.64 -11.36 -4.00
C GLN A 81 8.98 -10.67 -5.21
N ALA A 82 8.09 -9.71 -4.96
CA ALA A 82 7.42 -8.98 -6.03
C ALA A 82 8.40 -8.16 -6.90
N LEU A 83 9.38 -7.51 -6.28
CA LEU A 83 10.44 -6.77 -6.99
C LEU A 83 11.28 -7.70 -7.86
N GLN A 84 11.66 -8.86 -7.33
CA GLN A 84 12.46 -9.87 -8.02
C GLN A 84 11.72 -10.44 -9.24
N GLU A 85 10.45 -10.80 -9.07
CA GLU A 85 9.61 -11.30 -10.16
C GLU A 85 9.40 -10.25 -11.24
N ALA A 86 9.14 -9.01 -10.85
CA ALA A 86 8.98 -7.89 -11.76
C ALA A 86 10.26 -7.55 -12.55
N LYS A 87 11.43 -7.95 -12.06
CA LYS A 87 12.75 -7.56 -12.58
C LYS A 87 12.87 -6.04 -12.74
N VAL A 88 12.46 -5.32 -11.71
CA VAL A 88 12.46 -3.86 -11.66
C VAL A 88 13.54 -3.42 -10.68
N ASP A 89 14.33 -2.42 -11.06
CA ASP A 89 15.20 -1.72 -10.12
C ASP A 89 14.33 -0.89 -9.16
N PRO A 90 14.36 -1.18 -7.85
CA PRO A 90 13.56 -0.45 -6.86
C PRO A 90 13.74 1.08 -6.90
N GLN A 91 14.92 1.55 -7.33
CA GLN A 91 15.20 2.98 -7.44
C GLN A 91 14.37 3.68 -8.53
N THR A 92 13.77 2.92 -9.44
CA THR A 92 12.92 3.46 -10.51
C THR A 92 11.45 3.57 -10.12
N ILE A 93 11.09 3.10 -8.92
CA ILE A 93 9.73 3.18 -8.41
C ILE A 93 9.51 4.57 -7.83
N ALA A 94 8.68 5.36 -8.49
CA ALA A 94 8.38 6.73 -8.09
C ALA A 94 7.24 6.85 -7.07
N TYR A 95 6.36 5.87 -7.01
CA TYR A 95 5.20 5.86 -6.11
C TYR A 95 4.89 4.48 -5.58
N LEU A 96 4.47 4.43 -4.32
CA LEU A 96 4.05 3.25 -3.61
C LEU A 96 2.68 3.47 -2.97
N GLU A 97 1.70 2.71 -3.40
CA GLU A 97 0.39 2.64 -2.76
C GLU A 97 0.45 1.64 -1.62
N ALA A 98 0.40 2.13 -0.40
CA ALA A 98 0.57 1.34 0.80
C ALA A 98 -0.76 0.75 1.32
N HIS A 99 -0.66 -0.21 2.23
CA HIS A 99 -1.81 -0.62 3.03
C HIS A 99 -2.31 0.53 3.87
N GLY A 100 -1.42 1.24 4.59
CA GLY A 100 -1.65 2.55 5.20
C GLY A 100 -3.02 2.71 5.84
N THR A 101 -3.23 2.14 7.02
CA THR A 101 -4.53 2.15 7.70
C THR A 101 -4.69 3.31 8.69
N GLY A 102 -3.64 4.08 8.91
CA GLY A 102 -3.64 5.15 9.91
C GLY A 102 -3.62 4.63 11.35
N THR A 103 -3.06 3.45 11.57
CA THR A 103 -2.98 2.84 12.91
C THR A 103 -1.59 3.04 13.53
N ASN A 104 -1.55 3.22 14.85
CA ASN A 104 -0.33 3.44 15.61
C ASN A 104 0.73 2.34 15.44
N LEU A 105 0.31 1.10 15.20
CA LEU A 105 1.20 -0.05 15.04
C LEU A 105 1.42 -0.42 13.57
N GLY A 106 0.37 -0.39 12.76
CA GLY A 106 0.42 -0.90 11.39
C GLY A 106 1.29 -0.05 10.47
N ASP A 107 1.13 1.26 10.53
CA ASP A 107 1.86 2.18 9.67
C ASP A 107 3.38 2.15 9.90
N PRO A 108 3.92 2.19 11.15
CA PRO A 108 5.35 2.02 11.39
C PRO A 108 5.90 0.66 10.92
N VAL A 109 5.17 -0.43 11.17
CA VAL A 109 5.59 -1.77 10.73
C VAL A 109 5.69 -1.85 9.20
N GLU A 110 4.76 -1.24 8.48
CA GLU A 110 4.77 -1.19 7.02
C GLU A 110 5.96 -0.38 6.49
N ILE A 111 6.26 0.77 7.07
CA ILE A 111 7.43 1.59 6.70
C ILE A 111 8.74 0.85 6.98
N LEU A 112 8.85 0.16 8.11
CA LEU A 112 10.03 -0.65 8.43
C LEU A 112 10.21 -1.78 7.40
N ALA A 113 9.16 -2.51 7.08
CA ALA A 113 9.21 -3.60 6.11
C ALA A 113 9.58 -3.13 4.69
N LEU A 114 9.03 -2.00 4.26
CA LEU A 114 9.40 -1.34 3.01
C LEU A 114 10.86 -0.92 3.02
N SER A 115 11.31 -0.29 4.10
CA SER A 115 12.69 0.15 4.25
C SER A 115 13.64 -1.04 4.19
N ASP A 116 13.37 -2.13 4.89
CA ASP A 116 14.17 -3.35 4.87
C ASP A 116 14.27 -3.94 3.46
N ALA A 117 13.13 -4.05 2.74
CA ALA A 117 13.11 -4.58 1.38
C ALA A 117 13.91 -3.71 0.40
N TYR A 118 13.77 -2.38 0.47
CA TYR A 118 14.43 -1.46 -0.45
C TYR A 118 15.93 -1.32 -0.13
N ARG A 119 16.33 -1.36 1.15
CA ARG A 119 17.73 -1.29 1.58
C ARG A 119 18.60 -2.46 1.12
N LEU A 120 18.00 -3.57 0.68
CA LEU A 120 18.73 -4.64 0.01
C LEU A 120 19.30 -4.20 -1.35
N HIS A 121 18.80 -3.11 -1.92
CA HIS A 121 19.11 -2.69 -3.29
C HIS A 121 19.68 -1.27 -3.38
N THR A 122 19.43 -0.40 -2.40
CA THR A 122 19.85 1.00 -2.48
C THR A 122 19.95 1.66 -1.11
N ASP A 123 20.91 2.58 -0.97
CA ASP A 123 21.05 3.47 0.18
C ASP A 123 20.40 4.85 -0.03
N LYS A 124 19.82 5.09 -1.23
CA LYS A 124 19.13 6.34 -1.52
C LYS A 124 17.92 6.53 -0.62
N THR A 125 17.58 7.78 -0.37
CA THR A 125 16.40 8.20 0.38
C THR A 125 15.57 9.17 -0.43
N GLN A 126 14.29 9.34 -0.10
CA GLN A 126 13.39 10.35 -0.67
C GLN A 126 13.20 10.27 -2.20
N PHE A 127 13.35 9.10 -2.78
CA PHE A 127 13.18 8.89 -4.23
C PHE A 127 11.81 8.30 -4.62
N CYS A 128 11.09 7.74 -3.65
CA CYS A 128 9.78 7.11 -3.85
C CYS A 128 8.75 7.80 -2.95
N ALA A 129 7.70 8.32 -3.53
CA ALA A 129 6.56 8.82 -2.77
C ALA A 129 5.71 7.65 -2.24
N ILE A 130 5.13 7.81 -1.07
CA ILE A 130 4.22 6.83 -0.47
C ILE A 130 2.87 7.47 -0.14
N GLY A 131 1.81 6.72 -0.29
CA GLY A 131 0.46 7.16 0.09
C GLY A 131 -0.50 5.99 0.21
N SER A 132 -1.74 6.28 0.60
CA SER A 132 -2.81 5.29 0.64
C SER A 132 -4.15 5.92 0.28
N VAL A 133 -4.90 5.22 -0.57
CA VAL A 133 -6.27 5.62 -0.94
C VAL A 133 -7.22 5.63 0.25
N LYS A 134 -6.86 4.94 1.33
CA LYS A 134 -7.67 4.87 2.56
C LYS A 134 -7.84 6.22 3.25
N SER A 135 -6.88 7.15 3.06
CA SER A 135 -7.07 8.52 3.56
C SER A 135 -8.28 9.21 2.92
N ASN A 136 -8.64 8.84 1.68
CA ASN A 136 -9.72 9.46 0.90
C ASN A 136 -11.07 8.75 1.05
N ILE A 137 -11.08 7.41 1.06
CA ILE A 137 -12.31 6.61 0.97
C ILE A 137 -12.51 5.63 2.14
N GLY A 138 -11.61 5.62 3.09
CA GLY A 138 -11.60 4.65 4.19
C GLY A 138 -11.12 3.25 3.77
N HIS A 139 -11.19 2.32 4.70
CA HIS A 139 -10.80 0.93 4.50
C HIS A 139 -11.99 0.13 3.98
N LEU A 140 -11.96 -0.24 2.71
CA LEU A 140 -13.02 -0.98 2.01
C LEU A 140 -12.97 -2.50 2.27
N ASP A 141 -12.26 -2.92 3.31
CA ASP A 141 -12.08 -4.33 3.68
C ASP A 141 -11.59 -5.17 2.48
N SER A 142 -12.37 -6.14 2.04
CA SER A 142 -12.02 -7.02 0.92
C SER A 142 -11.75 -6.30 -0.40
N ALA A 143 -12.36 -5.13 -0.62
CA ALA A 143 -12.16 -4.32 -1.83
C ALA A 143 -10.97 -3.35 -1.74
N ALA A 144 -10.32 -3.20 -0.57
CA ALA A 144 -9.28 -2.20 -0.34
C ALA A 144 -8.06 -2.35 -1.26
N GLY A 145 -7.61 -3.58 -1.51
CA GLY A 145 -6.48 -3.85 -2.41
C GLY A 145 -6.79 -3.47 -3.85
N LEU A 146 -7.99 -3.80 -4.35
CA LEU A 146 -8.41 -3.41 -5.71
C LEU A 146 -8.57 -1.89 -5.85
N ALA A 147 -9.05 -1.20 -4.83
CA ALA A 147 -9.12 0.26 -4.82
C ALA A 147 -7.72 0.90 -4.95
N GLY A 148 -6.73 0.39 -4.23
CA GLY A 148 -5.33 0.79 -4.37
C GLY A 148 -4.78 0.53 -5.78
N CYS A 149 -5.02 -0.67 -6.34
CA CYS A 149 -4.62 -1.00 -7.70
C CYS A 149 -5.24 -0.05 -8.74
N ILE A 150 -6.52 0.29 -8.61
CA ILE A 150 -7.21 1.23 -9.49
C ILE A 150 -6.58 2.63 -9.36
N LYS A 151 -6.31 3.10 -8.14
CA LYS A 151 -5.64 4.38 -7.92
C LYS A 151 -4.27 4.42 -8.62
N VAL A 152 -3.44 3.38 -8.47
CA VAL A 152 -2.14 3.31 -9.13
C VAL A 152 -2.28 3.31 -10.65
N ALA A 153 -3.20 2.54 -11.22
CA ALA A 153 -3.45 2.53 -12.65
C ALA A 153 -3.87 3.91 -13.19
N LEU A 154 -4.73 4.63 -12.47
CA LEU A 154 -5.13 6.00 -12.81
C LEU A 154 -3.98 7.00 -12.67
N THR A 155 -3.15 6.85 -11.63
CA THR A 155 -1.93 7.64 -11.41
C THR A 155 -0.96 7.49 -12.59
N LEU A 156 -0.73 6.26 -13.04
CA LEU A 156 0.10 5.99 -14.21
C LEU A 156 -0.48 6.59 -15.48
N GLY A 157 -1.77 6.44 -15.71
CA GLY A 157 -2.43 6.96 -16.91
C GLY A 157 -2.47 8.49 -16.99
N ARG A 158 -2.49 9.17 -15.84
CA ARG A 158 -2.52 10.64 -15.75
C ARG A 158 -1.14 11.27 -15.59
N GLY A 159 -0.14 10.51 -15.15
CA GLY A 159 1.18 11.04 -14.80
C GLY A 159 1.17 11.94 -13.56
N GLU A 160 0.17 11.79 -12.67
CA GLU A 160 -0.03 12.63 -11.49
C GLU A 160 -0.20 11.76 -10.26
N ILE A 161 0.58 12.01 -9.21
CA ILE A 161 0.43 11.37 -7.89
C ILE A 161 -0.52 12.23 -7.06
N PRO A 162 -1.71 11.70 -6.68
CA PRO A 162 -2.64 12.47 -5.85
C PRO A 162 -2.09 12.60 -4.42
N PRO A 163 -2.38 13.72 -3.73
CA PRO A 163 -1.92 13.93 -2.36
C PRO A 163 -2.56 12.93 -1.38
N THR A 164 -1.80 12.56 -0.35
CA THR A 164 -2.35 11.89 0.82
C THR A 164 -3.00 12.95 1.72
N ILE A 165 -4.30 12.91 1.86
CA ILE A 165 -5.04 13.85 2.73
C ILE A 165 -4.90 13.44 4.20
N ASN A 166 -5.22 14.36 5.13
CA ASN A 166 -5.10 14.18 6.58
C ASN A 166 -3.67 13.89 7.08
N TYR A 167 -2.66 14.24 6.30
CA TYR A 167 -1.25 14.15 6.66
C TYR A 167 -0.71 15.56 6.94
N CYS A 168 -0.13 15.76 8.12
CA CYS A 168 0.46 17.02 8.55
C CYS A 168 1.95 16.87 8.85
N GLU A 169 2.32 15.84 9.60
CA GLU A 169 3.70 15.57 9.97
C GLU A 169 3.98 14.06 10.07
N PRO A 170 5.23 13.62 9.80
CA PRO A 170 5.55 12.20 9.81
C PRO A 170 5.45 11.60 11.20
N ASN A 171 4.96 10.35 11.28
CA ASN A 171 5.10 9.54 12.46
C ASN A 171 6.60 9.27 12.72
N SER A 172 7.06 9.52 13.94
CA SER A 172 8.45 9.37 14.35
C SER A 172 8.80 7.97 14.88
N ALA A 173 7.83 7.05 14.93
CA ALA A 173 8.01 5.68 15.43
C ALA A 173 8.67 4.76 14.39
#